data_8d84c8b8e355a5627bb7e117561b998c
#
_entry.id   8d84c8b8e355a5627bb7e117561b998c
#
_cell.length_a   1.000
_cell.length_b   1.000
_cell.length_c   1.000
_cell.angle_alpha   90.00
_cell.angle_beta   90.00
_cell.angle_gamma   90.00
#
_symmetry.space_group_name_H-M   'P 1'
#
loop_
_entity.id
_entity.type
_entity.pdbx_description
1 polymer ?
#
loop_
_entity_poly.entity_id
_entity_poly.type
_entity_poly.pdbx_seq_one_letter_code
_entity_poly.pdbx_strand_id
1 'polypeptide(L)'
;MPSLPPAHRVDTFGGPLHVKWEADSEVTAHGSITYFIEFLKVSGLWEEWVRDCPLAYTSPNAPRKEEILGTILLSVLAGHKRYSHITSMRQDPVLPQLLGLACLRSEDSIRRAFAHVDGDAATLWLDLHLNRTYEPLLGTAWILDLDATVKPLYGEREEARLGYNPHKPGRPSHVYQAFLCSPAKLVLNVDVQAGNQTASEYAQPVLWGWPSLLRGDLAHGSENMMKEAEARNLPYLFKLKRSPGVLKLIAELGVRDVGWQDAGGHWRGIESSIRLQGWSRLRRVIVPRRKVGTPPERFEDLEPGNEQMALPGLEWQDRQGERYEHAVLVTSWAERSVLAVAQMYRDRADAENMFDELKNQWGWTGYTTRDHKRSQLMARIVALVFNWWSIFTRMATRNMHREALTTRPLFLFSLARKTRSGNQSFLTIQSMHAKAGKVAHLLARISGWFKRFKIMAEQLALSQRWCVMLRWIFQYFTAEKRSGKLLEGTA
;
A
#
# COMPACT_ATOMS: atom_id res chain seq x y z
N MET A 1 -28.08 29.94 18.47
CA MET A 1 -28.22 28.55 18.01
C MET A 1 -29.70 28.22 17.89
N PRO A 2 -30.16 27.43 16.93
CA PRO A 2 -31.54 26.96 16.95
C PRO A 2 -31.75 26.18 18.26
N SER A 3 -32.93 26.33 18.86
CA SER A 3 -33.30 25.59 20.07
C SER A 3 -33.29 24.10 19.78
N LEU A 4 -32.60 23.32 20.60
CA LEU A 4 -32.60 21.86 20.46
C LEU A 4 -34.01 21.31 20.75
N PRO A 5 -34.45 20.28 20.04
CA PRO A 5 -35.75 19.69 20.27
C PRO A 5 -35.81 19.05 21.69
N PRO A 6 -36.99 19.00 22.31
CA PRO A 6 -37.16 18.34 23.60
C PRO A 6 -36.85 16.85 23.49
N ALA A 7 -36.62 16.23 24.63
CA ALA A 7 -36.44 14.77 24.68
C ALA A 7 -37.72 14.07 24.21
N HIS A 8 -37.59 13.04 23.39
CA HIS A 8 -38.71 12.22 22.97
C HIS A 8 -38.41 10.73 23.15
N ARG A 9 -39.46 9.99 23.40
CA ARG A 9 -39.41 8.55 23.59
C ARG A 9 -39.36 7.83 22.23
N VAL A 10 -38.46 6.88 22.13
CA VAL A 10 -38.32 5.96 20.98
C VAL A 10 -38.37 4.53 21.52
N ASP A 11 -39.23 3.70 20.94
CA ASP A 11 -39.31 2.29 21.28
C ASP A 11 -38.32 1.49 20.42
N THR A 12 -37.48 0.68 21.08
CA THR A 12 -36.49 -0.16 20.43
C THR A 12 -36.69 -1.61 20.83
N PHE A 13 -36.03 -2.54 20.18
CA PHE A 13 -36.02 -3.96 20.57
C PHE A 13 -35.44 -4.21 21.97
N GLY A 14 -34.59 -3.31 22.48
CA GLY A 14 -34.07 -3.34 23.86
C GLY A 14 -34.96 -2.64 24.89
N GLY A 15 -36.13 -2.14 24.48
CA GLY A 15 -37.05 -1.37 25.30
C GLY A 15 -37.12 0.12 24.96
N PRO A 16 -37.91 0.88 25.65
CA PRO A 16 -38.07 2.30 25.40
C PRO A 16 -36.86 3.12 25.84
N LEU A 17 -36.44 4.06 24.97
CA LEU A 17 -35.37 5.02 25.25
C LEU A 17 -35.89 6.45 25.17
N HIS A 18 -35.36 7.33 26.00
CA HIS A 18 -35.55 8.77 25.89
C HIS A 18 -34.33 9.39 25.18
N VAL A 19 -34.51 9.82 23.93
CA VAL A 19 -33.48 10.47 23.12
C VAL A 19 -33.43 11.96 23.49
N LYS A 20 -32.21 12.40 23.89
CA LYS A 20 -31.92 13.80 24.24
C LYS A 20 -30.78 14.31 23.36
N TRP A 21 -30.81 15.59 23.07
CA TRP A 21 -29.72 16.29 22.41
C TRP A 21 -28.88 17.03 23.43
N GLU A 22 -27.53 16.86 23.36
CA GLU A 22 -26.59 17.52 24.25
C GLU A 22 -25.67 18.41 23.43
N ALA A 23 -25.65 19.72 23.75
CA ALA A 23 -24.86 20.71 23.01
C ALA A 23 -23.41 20.81 23.50
N ASP A 24 -23.15 20.43 24.73
CA ASP A 24 -21.91 20.75 25.44
C ASP A 24 -20.94 19.57 25.56
N SER A 25 -21.27 18.43 24.96
CA SER A 25 -20.45 17.23 25.04
C SER A 25 -19.50 17.11 23.83
N GLU A 26 -18.21 17.30 24.06
CA GLU A 26 -17.18 17.07 23.06
C GLU A 26 -16.80 15.59 23.01
N VAL A 27 -17.42 14.83 22.10
CA VAL A 27 -17.22 13.38 21.92
C VAL A 27 -16.65 13.09 20.54
N THR A 28 -15.79 12.08 20.46
CA THR A 28 -15.22 11.58 19.20
C THR A 28 -15.26 10.06 19.14
N ALA A 29 -15.43 9.53 17.94
CA ALA A 29 -15.24 8.10 17.67
C ALA A 29 -13.76 7.72 17.38
N HIS A 30 -12.86 8.70 17.38
CA HIS A 30 -11.47 8.55 16.93
C HIS A 30 -10.44 8.82 18.05
N GLY A 31 -10.78 8.54 19.31
CA GLY A 31 -9.94 8.90 20.44
C GLY A 31 -8.51 8.36 20.41
N SER A 32 -8.29 7.15 19.86
CA SER A 32 -6.95 6.54 19.75
C SER A 32 -6.05 7.19 18.71
N ILE A 33 -6.57 8.01 17.79
CA ILE A 33 -5.77 8.69 16.75
C ILE A 33 -4.73 9.64 17.36
N THR A 34 -4.92 10.10 18.58
CA THR A 34 -4.00 11.01 19.30
C THR A 34 -2.56 10.52 19.29
N TYR A 35 -2.34 9.22 19.38
CA TYR A 35 -0.99 8.62 19.35
C TYR A 35 -0.36 8.65 17.95
N PHE A 36 -1.17 8.50 16.91
CA PHE A 36 -0.70 8.70 15.54
C PHE A 36 -0.38 10.17 15.26
N ILE A 37 -1.17 11.10 15.79
CA ILE A 37 -0.91 12.53 15.67
C ILE A 37 0.39 12.90 16.41
N GLU A 38 0.64 12.33 17.59
CA GLU A 38 1.91 12.48 18.29
C GLU A 38 3.09 11.94 17.47
N PHE A 39 2.91 10.78 16.80
CA PHE A 39 3.89 10.23 15.87
C PHE A 39 4.22 11.22 14.75
N LEU A 40 3.22 11.80 14.10
CA LEU A 40 3.41 12.78 13.04
C LEU A 40 4.15 14.02 13.55
N LYS A 41 3.79 14.51 14.72
CA LYS A 41 4.44 15.68 15.35
C LYS A 41 5.89 15.40 15.73
N VAL A 42 6.18 14.27 16.35
CA VAL A 42 7.55 13.93 16.78
C VAL A 42 8.47 13.66 15.60
N SER A 43 7.95 13.07 14.53
CA SER A 43 8.71 12.80 13.30
C SER A 43 8.91 14.02 12.41
N GLY A 44 8.10 15.08 12.57
CA GLY A 44 8.09 16.25 11.70
C GLY A 44 7.48 16.03 10.31
N LEU A 45 6.92 14.84 10.07
CA LEU A 45 6.37 14.48 8.74
C LEU A 45 5.19 15.37 8.35
N TRP A 46 4.34 15.70 9.31
CA TRP A 46 3.16 16.53 9.06
C TRP A 46 3.52 17.96 8.72
N GLU A 47 4.34 18.59 9.54
CA GLU A 47 4.71 20.00 9.38
C GLU A 47 5.42 20.24 8.06
N GLU A 48 6.30 19.33 7.66
CA GLU A 48 7.02 19.47 6.40
C GLU A 48 6.13 19.18 5.19
N TRP A 49 5.26 18.17 5.26
CA TRP A 49 4.31 17.88 4.18
C TRP A 49 3.37 19.06 3.92
N VAL A 50 2.89 19.72 4.97
CA VAL A 50 2.05 20.93 4.87
C VAL A 50 2.85 22.11 4.34
N ARG A 51 4.04 22.34 4.87
CA ARG A 51 4.92 23.47 4.45
C ARG A 51 5.20 23.40 2.95
N ASP A 52 5.57 22.23 2.46
CA ASP A 52 6.04 22.03 1.10
C ASP A 52 4.87 21.86 0.09
N CYS A 53 3.63 21.82 0.56
CA CYS A 53 2.45 21.71 -0.31
C CYS A 53 2.35 22.91 -1.27
N PRO A 54 2.28 22.67 -2.60
CA PRO A 54 2.25 23.72 -3.60
C PRO A 54 0.90 24.44 -3.72
N LEU A 55 -0.04 24.16 -2.81
CA LEU A 55 -1.33 24.84 -2.80
C LEU A 55 -1.14 26.32 -2.47
N ALA A 56 -1.51 27.18 -3.42
CA ALA A 56 -1.45 28.63 -3.27
C ALA A 56 -2.83 29.24 -3.52
N TYR A 57 -3.25 30.16 -2.65
CA TYR A 57 -4.47 30.92 -2.79
C TYR A 57 -4.16 32.42 -2.89
N THR A 58 -4.97 33.11 -3.67
CA THR A 58 -4.94 34.58 -3.76
C THR A 58 -5.97 35.23 -2.84
N SER A 59 -7.00 34.49 -2.42
CA SER A 59 -8.10 35.02 -1.57
C SER A 59 -7.74 34.94 -0.08
N PRO A 60 -7.91 35.99 0.70
CA PRO A 60 -7.72 35.98 2.15
C PRO A 60 -8.72 35.09 2.89
N ASN A 61 -9.87 34.78 2.26
CA ASN A 61 -10.89 33.89 2.82
C ASN A 61 -10.71 32.42 2.45
N ALA A 62 -9.60 32.08 1.79
CA ALA A 62 -9.32 30.69 1.44
C ALA A 62 -9.06 29.85 2.68
N PRO A 63 -9.41 28.54 2.64
CA PRO A 63 -9.08 27.63 3.73
C PRO A 63 -7.57 27.47 3.86
N ARG A 64 -7.07 27.35 5.09
CA ARG A 64 -5.65 27.10 5.31
C ARG A 64 -5.22 25.74 4.74
N LYS A 65 -3.95 25.64 4.32
CA LYS A 65 -3.38 24.38 3.79
C LYS A 65 -3.57 23.22 4.77
N GLU A 66 -3.32 23.47 6.05
CA GLU A 66 -3.49 22.49 7.13
C GLU A 66 -4.89 21.91 7.18
N GLU A 67 -5.90 22.74 6.97
CA GLU A 67 -7.31 22.30 7.02
C GLU A 67 -7.69 21.41 5.81
N ILE A 68 -7.16 21.74 4.63
CA ILE A 68 -7.34 20.92 3.42
C ILE A 68 -6.63 19.57 3.60
N LEU A 69 -5.35 19.62 3.93
CA LEU A 69 -4.52 18.42 4.06
C LEU A 69 -4.93 17.55 5.26
N GLY A 70 -5.27 18.18 6.39
CA GLY A 70 -5.75 17.45 7.56
C GLY A 70 -7.08 16.77 7.33
N THR A 71 -8.01 17.43 6.62
CA THR A 71 -9.29 16.80 6.26
C THR A 71 -9.07 15.56 5.40
N ILE A 72 -8.18 15.62 4.39
CA ILE A 72 -7.93 14.48 3.52
C ILE A 72 -7.13 13.38 4.23
N LEU A 73 -6.14 13.72 5.05
CA LEU A 73 -5.41 12.78 5.90
C LEU A 73 -6.38 11.95 6.75
N LEU A 74 -7.26 12.62 7.48
CA LEU A 74 -8.24 11.95 8.35
C LEU A 74 -9.24 11.10 7.55
N SER A 75 -9.67 11.57 6.39
CA SER A 75 -10.55 10.83 5.50
C SER A 75 -9.91 9.53 4.99
N VAL A 76 -8.65 9.58 4.58
CA VAL A 76 -7.88 8.39 4.15
C VAL A 76 -7.65 7.43 5.32
N LEU A 77 -7.26 7.93 6.49
CA LEU A 77 -7.09 7.13 7.70
C LEU A 77 -8.39 6.41 8.10
N ALA A 78 -9.54 7.07 7.99
CA ALA A 78 -10.84 6.47 8.26
C ALA A 78 -11.26 5.39 7.23
N GLY A 79 -10.48 5.21 6.15
CA GLY A 79 -10.78 4.22 5.09
C GLY A 79 -11.82 4.69 4.09
N HIS A 80 -12.03 5.99 3.98
CA HIS A 80 -12.94 6.56 3.00
C HIS A 80 -12.41 6.32 1.57
N LYS A 81 -13.35 6.14 0.64
CA LYS A 81 -13.07 5.89 -0.78
C LYS A 81 -13.61 6.99 -1.70
N ARG A 82 -14.33 7.97 -1.14
CA ARG A 82 -14.97 9.05 -1.89
C ARG A 82 -14.92 10.36 -1.11
N TYR A 83 -14.84 11.46 -1.80
CA TYR A 83 -14.95 12.80 -1.20
C TYR A 83 -16.22 12.98 -0.37
N SER A 84 -17.37 12.44 -0.83
CA SER A 84 -18.64 12.53 -0.11
C SER A 84 -18.63 11.92 1.29
N HIS A 85 -17.73 10.97 1.56
CA HIS A 85 -17.59 10.39 2.90
C HIS A 85 -17.04 11.39 3.93
N ILE A 86 -16.39 12.48 3.49
CA ILE A 86 -15.88 13.53 4.39
C ILE A 86 -17.01 14.15 5.22
N THR A 87 -18.21 14.23 4.66
CA THR A 87 -19.37 14.83 5.33
C THR A 87 -19.69 14.17 6.67
N SER A 88 -19.56 12.84 6.78
CA SER A 88 -19.82 12.13 8.04
C SER A 88 -18.83 12.48 9.14
N MET A 89 -17.57 12.76 8.81
CA MET A 89 -16.53 13.12 9.77
C MET A 89 -16.69 14.57 10.29
N ARG A 90 -17.33 15.45 9.53
CA ARG A 90 -17.51 16.85 9.91
C ARG A 90 -18.43 17.04 11.12
N GLN A 91 -19.14 15.97 11.51
CA GLN A 91 -19.99 15.97 12.71
C GLN A 91 -19.17 15.74 14.00
N ASP A 92 -17.91 15.34 13.89
CA ASP A 92 -17.01 15.12 15.04
C ASP A 92 -16.37 16.45 15.45
N PRO A 93 -16.71 17.02 16.61
CA PRO A 93 -16.19 18.31 17.03
C PRO A 93 -14.76 18.23 17.57
N VAL A 94 -14.31 17.06 17.99
CA VAL A 94 -13.02 16.85 18.62
C VAL A 94 -11.93 16.56 17.60
N LEU A 95 -12.25 15.76 16.58
CA LEU A 95 -11.28 15.27 15.61
C LEU A 95 -10.43 16.36 14.93
N PRO A 96 -11.00 17.49 14.44
CA PRO A 96 -10.17 18.58 13.89
C PRO A 96 -9.26 19.20 14.93
N GLN A 97 -9.73 19.35 16.16
CA GLN A 97 -8.94 19.99 17.25
C GLN A 97 -7.69 19.18 17.61
N LEU A 98 -7.72 17.86 17.45
CA LEU A 98 -6.55 16.98 17.71
C LEU A 98 -5.40 17.28 16.76
N LEU A 99 -5.69 17.76 15.53
CA LEU A 99 -4.71 18.22 14.54
C LEU A 99 -4.45 19.73 14.63
N GLY A 100 -5.04 20.45 15.58
CA GLY A 100 -4.94 21.91 15.67
C GLY A 100 -5.70 22.66 14.56
N LEU A 101 -6.72 22.04 13.97
CA LEU A 101 -7.54 22.61 12.93
C LEU A 101 -8.79 23.28 13.53
N ALA A 102 -9.24 24.36 12.91
CA ALA A 102 -10.50 25.00 13.31
C ALA A 102 -11.72 24.14 12.94
N CYS A 103 -11.70 23.49 11.77
CA CYS A 103 -12.77 22.61 11.31
C CYS A 103 -12.27 21.66 10.21
N LEU A 104 -13.05 20.61 9.92
CA LEU A 104 -12.87 19.82 8.71
C LEU A 104 -13.59 20.50 7.55
N ARG A 105 -12.90 20.61 6.43
CA ARG A 105 -13.44 21.27 5.23
C ARG A 105 -14.41 20.36 4.48
N SER A 106 -15.34 20.97 3.74
CA SER A 106 -16.30 20.22 2.91
C SER A 106 -15.61 19.54 1.73
N GLU A 107 -16.26 18.51 1.18
CA GLU A 107 -15.77 17.82 -0.02
C GLU A 107 -15.54 18.78 -1.20
N ASP A 108 -16.41 19.78 -1.38
CA ASP A 108 -16.27 20.78 -2.45
C ASP A 108 -15.07 21.71 -2.22
N SER A 109 -14.79 22.06 -0.94
CA SER A 109 -13.59 22.83 -0.61
C SER A 109 -12.33 22.06 -0.95
N ILE A 110 -12.29 20.75 -0.65
CA ILE A 110 -11.15 19.88 -1.00
C ILE A 110 -10.99 19.77 -2.52
N ARG A 111 -12.10 19.52 -3.24
CA ARG A 111 -12.07 19.41 -4.71
C ARG A 111 -11.61 20.71 -5.37
N ARG A 112 -12.08 21.84 -4.89
CA ARG A 112 -11.63 23.17 -5.39
C ARG A 112 -10.17 23.43 -5.06
N ALA A 113 -9.73 23.14 -3.83
CA ALA A 113 -8.35 23.29 -3.44
C ALA A 113 -7.41 22.52 -4.38
N PHE A 114 -7.70 21.24 -4.61
CA PHE A 114 -6.87 20.42 -5.48
C PHE A 114 -6.98 20.76 -6.98
N ALA A 115 -8.01 21.51 -7.40
CA ALA A 115 -8.08 22.05 -8.75
C ALA A 115 -7.11 23.21 -8.97
N HIS A 116 -6.66 23.90 -7.90
CA HIS A 116 -5.69 24.99 -7.95
C HIS A 116 -4.25 24.51 -7.79
N VAL A 117 -4.01 23.22 -7.56
CA VAL A 117 -2.66 22.68 -7.46
C VAL A 117 -2.17 22.31 -8.84
N ASP A 118 -1.01 22.85 -9.23
CA ASP A 118 -0.34 22.47 -10.47
C ASP A 118 0.07 20.98 -10.41
N GLY A 119 -0.16 20.23 -11.49
CA GLY A 119 0.02 18.79 -11.51
C GLY A 119 1.49 18.37 -11.38
N ASP A 120 2.42 19.12 -11.96
CA ASP A 120 3.84 18.78 -11.91
C ASP A 120 4.41 19.13 -10.54
N ALA A 121 4.04 20.31 -10.00
CA ALA A 121 4.38 20.69 -8.63
C ALA A 121 3.82 19.72 -7.59
N ALA A 122 2.58 19.23 -7.78
CA ALA A 122 1.98 18.19 -6.93
C ALA A 122 2.76 16.87 -6.97
N THR A 123 3.21 16.49 -8.16
CA THR A 123 4.02 15.28 -8.36
C THR A 123 5.34 15.40 -7.62
N LEU A 124 6.09 16.49 -7.83
CA LEU A 124 7.36 16.74 -7.15
C LEU A 124 7.21 16.77 -5.63
N TRP A 125 6.18 17.43 -5.12
CA TRP A 125 5.88 17.48 -3.69
C TRP A 125 5.63 16.08 -3.09
N LEU A 126 4.79 15.26 -3.73
CA LEU A 126 4.46 13.95 -3.20
C LEU A 126 5.58 12.94 -3.37
N ASP A 127 6.33 13.01 -4.47
CA ASP A 127 7.52 12.18 -4.68
C ASP A 127 8.59 12.49 -3.62
N LEU A 128 8.81 13.78 -3.28
CA LEU A 128 9.70 14.17 -2.21
C LEU A 128 9.30 13.54 -0.87
N HIS A 129 8.01 13.62 -0.49
CA HIS A 129 7.55 13.13 0.80
C HIS A 129 7.42 11.61 0.85
N LEU A 130 7.07 10.95 -0.26
CA LEU A 130 7.15 9.49 -0.37
C LEU A 130 8.60 9.03 -0.19
N ASN A 131 9.52 9.60 -0.95
CA ASN A 131 10.95 9.25 -0.90
C ASN A 131 11.53 9.45 0.51
N ARG A 132 11.29 10.59 1.12
CA ARG A 132 11.69 10.87 2.49
C ARG A 132 11.19 9.85 3.50
N THR A 133 10.00 9.29 3.29
CA THR A 133 9.40 8.30 4.20
C THR A 133 10.22 7.01 4.25
N TYR A 134 10.85 6.59 3.16
CA TYR A 134 11.50 5.29 3.06
C TYR A 134 13.00 5.32 2.70
N GLU A 135 13.52 6.39 2.13
CA GLU A 135 14.92 6.49 1.67
C GLU A 135 15.94 5.97 2.69
N PRO A 136 15.85 6.32 3.99
CA PRO A 136 16.81 5.84 4.97
C PRO A 136 16.84 4.32 5.14
N LEU A 137 15.82 3.60 4.66
CA LEU A 137 15.74 2.13 4.71
C LEU A 137 16.35 1.46 3.48
N LEU A 138 16.51 2.20 2.38
CA LEU A 138 16.98 1.65 1.10
C LEU A 138 18.50 1.60 0.97
N GLY A 139 19.25 2.05 1.99
CA GLY A 139 20.72 1.98 2.02
C GLY A 139 21.30 0.57 2.06
N THR A 140 20.46 -0.47 2.13
CA THR A 140 20.83 -1.89 2.09
C THR A 140 20.07 -2.59 0.96
N ALA A 141 20.40 -3.86 0.67
CA ALA A 141 19.69 -4.66 -0.33
C ALA A 141 18.17 -4.66 -0.12
N TRP A 142 17.40 -4.36 -1.15
CA TRP A 142 15.93 -4.33 -1.13
C TRP A 142 15.34 -4.82 -2.45
N ILE A 143 14.08 -5.19 -2.44
CA ILE A 143 13.36 -5.71 -3.60
C ILE A 143 12.34 -4.70 -4.04
N LEU A 144 12.36 -4.36 -5.33
CA LEU A 144 11.34 -3.56 -5.97
C LEU A 144 10.31 -4.48 -6.63
N ASP A 145 9.09 -4.45 -6.12
CA ASP A 145 7.95 -5.14 -6.70
C ASP A 145 7.13 -4.18 -7.54
N LEU A 146 6.84 -4.59 -8.76
CA LEU A 146 5.98 -3.89 -9.69
C LEU A 146 4.63 -4.57 -9.76
N ASP A 147 3.56 -3.79 -9.61
CA ASP A 147 2.20 -4.28 -9.78
C ASP A 147 1.30 -3.20 -10.40
N ALA A 148 0.24 -3.61 -11.08
CA ALA A 148 -0.68 -2.70 -11.72
C ALA A 148 -2.12 -3.19 -11.63
N THR A 149 -3.07 -2.27 -11.48
CA THR A 149 -4.49 -2.58 -11.52
C THR A 149 -5.23 -1.70 -12.50
N VAL A 150 -6.22 -2.26 -13.16
CA VAL A 150 -7.10 -1.54 -14.07
C VAL A 150 -8.34 -1.08 -13.32
N LYS A 151 -8.61 0.21 -13.36
CA LYS A 151 -9.83 0.80 -12.82
C LYS A 151 -10.80 1.16 -13.94
N PRO A 152 -11.94 0.45 -14.07
CA PRO A 152 -13.00 0.83 -14.99
C PRO A 152 -13.57 2.20 -14.63
N LEU A 153 -13.79 3.05 -15.62
CA LEU A 153 -14.32 4.40 -15.45
C LEU A 153 -15.72 4.54 -16.04
N TYR A 154 -16.51 5.42 -15.45
CA TYR A 154 -17.86 5.72 -15.85
C TYR A 154 -18.00 7.22 -16.12
N GLY A 155 -18.71 7.57 -17.19
CA GLY A 155 -18.81 8.95 -17.67
C GLY A 155 -17.51 9.48 -18.28
N GLU A 156 -17.53 10.73 -18.67
CA GLU A 156 -16.38 11.41 -19.26
C GLU A 156 -15.30 11.68 -18.22
N ARG A 157 -14.10 11.17 -18.48
CA ARG A 157 -12.90 11.34 -17.66
C ARG A 157 -11.71 11.60 -18.57
N GLU A 158 -10.83 12.49 -18.17
CA GLU A 158 -9.56 12.70 -18.85
C GLU A 158 -8.74 11.41 -18.83
N GLU A 159 -8.03 11.13 -19.90
CA GLU A 159 -7.19 9.94 -20.09
C GLU A 159 -7.92 8.59 -19.92
N ALA A 160 -9.25 8.60 -19.90
CA ALA A 160 -10.04 7.37 -19.97
C ALA A 160 -9.95 6.78 -21.37
N ARG A 161 -9.16 5.72 -21.52
CA ARG A 161 -8.92 5.05 -22.80
C ARG A 161 -9.36 3.59 -22.76
N LEU A 162 -9.73 3.06 -23.94
CA LEU A 162 -9.95 1.63 -24.10
C LEU A 162 -8.60 0.91 -24.09
N GLY A 163 -8.48 -0.12 -23.26
CA GLY A 163 -7.29 -0.94 -23.14
C GLY A 163 -7.62 -2.29 -22.55
N TYR A 164 -6.59 -3.01 -22.08
CA TYR A 164 -6.78 -4.29 -21.42
C TYR A 164 -7.57 -4.09 -20.11
N ASN A 165 -8.77 -4.67 -20.05
CA ASN A 165 -9.63 -4.60 -18.86
C ASN A 165 -10.31 -5.97 -18.67
N PRO A 166 -9.73 -6.86 -17.86
CA PRO A 166 -10.25 -8.22 -17.71
C PRO A 166 -11.61 -8.27 -16.99
N HIS A 167 -11.91 -7.29 -16.14
CA HIS A 167 -13.17 -7.26 -15.39
C HIS A 167 -14.34 -6.68 -16.19
N LYS A 168 -14.06 -5.75 -17.11
CA LYS A 168 -15.08 -5.07 -17.93
C LYS A 168 -14.51 -4.77 -19.32
N PRO A 169 -14.40 -5.79 -20.20
CA PRO A 169 -13.91 -5.61 -21.56
C PRO A 169 -14.68 -4.51 -22.31
N GLY A 170 -13.98 -3.71 -23.12
CA GLY A 170 -14.60 -2.62 -23.90
C GLY A 170 -14.98 -1.37 -23.09
N ARG A 171 -14.64 -1.29 -21.80
CA ARG A 171 -14.87 -0.07 -21.01
C ARG A 171 -13.60 0.75 -20.85
N PRO A 172 -13.67 2.09 -21.04
CA PRO A 172 -12.55 2.97 -20.74
C PRO A 172 -12.08 2.84 -19.29
N SER A 173 -10.79 2.97 -19.08
CA SER A 173 -10.17 2.74 -17.78
C SER A 173 -8.98 3.66 -17.55
N HIS A 174 -8.50 3.70 -16.30
CA HIS A 174 -7.15 4.08 -15.93
C HIS A 174 -6.37 2.86 -15.44
N VAL A 175 -5.06 2.87 -15.64
CA VAL A 175 -4.13 1.90 -15.06
C VAL A 175 -3.44 2.56 -13.87
N TYR A 176 -3.55 1.94 -12.70
CA TYR A 176 -2.85 2.35 -11.49
C TYR A 176 -1.65 1.45 -11.30
N GLN A 177 -0.46 2.01 -11.40
CA GLN A 177 0.79 1.30 -11.15
C GLN A 177 1.29 1.58 -9.74
N ALA A 178 1.79 0.56 -9.07
CA ALA A 178 2.41 0.66 -7.77
C ALA A 178 3.84 0.11 -7.81
N PHE A 179 4.72 0.82 -7.15
CA PHE A 179 6.12 0.49 -6.94
C PHE A 179 6.30 0.22 -5.45
N LEU A 180 6.52 -1.03 -5.10
CA LEU A 180 6.43 -1.51 -3.74
C LEU A 180 7.78 -2.04 -3.24
N CYS A 181 8.11 -1.74 -1.99
CA CYS A 181 9.13 -2.47 -1.25
C CYS A 181 8.44 -3.49 -0.35
N SER A 182 8.15 -4.69 -0.88
CA SER A 182 7.37 -5.71 -0.16
C SER A 182 7.98 -6.14 1.17
N PRO A 183 9.30 -6.33 1.29
CA PRO A 183 9.89 -6.68 2.57
C PRO A 183 9.66 -5.63 3.66
N ALA A 184 9.63 -4.35 3.28
CA ALA A 184 9.32 -3.24 4.20
C ALA A 184 7.83 -2.95 4.30
N LYS A 185 6.99 -3.51 3.43
CA LYS A 185 5.56 -3.18 3.30
C LYS A 185 5.34 -1.67 3.17
N LEU A 186 6.07 -1.05 2.23
CA LEU A 186 5.99 0.37 1.91
C LEU A 186 5.77 0.59 0.42
N VAL A 187 4.97 1.59 0.09
CA VAL A 187 4.79 2.09 -1.27
C VAL A 187 5.89 3.09 -1.56
N LEU A 188 6.66 2.85 -2.61
CA LEU A 188 7.73 3.75 -3.03
C LEU A 188 7.18 4.86 -3.94
N ASN A 189 6.33 4.48 -4.89
CA ASN A 189 5.63 5.43 -5.74
C ASN A 189 4.35 4.82 -6.32
N VAL A 190 3.51 5.68 -6.87
CA VAL A 190 2.27 5.35 -7.56
C VAL A 190 2.16 6.21 -8.80
N ASP A 191 1.70 5.60 -9.89
CA ASP A 191 1.41 6.31 -11.12
C ASP A 191 0.02 5.93 -11.65
N VAL A 192 -0.75 6.93 -12.09
CA VAL A 192 -2.07 6.71 -12.69
C VAL A 192 -1.99 7.10 -14.16
N GLN A 193 -2.33 6.18 -15.04
CA GLN A 193 -2.12 6.32 -16.46
C GLN A 193 -3.39 6.04 -17.25
N ALA A 194 -3.36 6.45 -18.53
CA ALA A 194 -4.42 6.13 -19.50
C ALA A 194 -4.62 4.61 -19.63
N GLY A 195 -5.86 4.18 -19.82
CA GLY A 195 -6.21 2.76 -19.83
C GLY A 195 -5.60 1.94 -20.95
N ASN A 196 -5.08 2.57 -22.03
CA ASN A 196 -4.39 1.92 -23.14
C ASN A 196 -2.87 1.78 -22.93
N GLN A 197 -2.35 2.23 -21.81
CA GLN A 197 -0.94 2.15 -21.49
C GLN A 197 -0.61 0.78 -20.90
N THR A 198 0.53 0.20 -21.29
CA THR A 198 0.98 -1.08 -20.73
C THR A 198 1.92 -0.85 -19.56
N ALA A 199 1.81 -1.69 -18.54
CA ALA A 199 2.63 -1.57 -17.34
C ALA A 199 4.14 -1.59 -17.64
N SER A 200 4.57 -2.30 -18.68
CA SER A 200 5.97 -2.44 -19.08
C SER A 200 6.58 -1.21 -19.77
N GLU A 201 5.75 -0.31 -20.30
CA GLU A 201 6.23 0.92 -20.97
C GLU A 201 6.53 2.04 -19.97
N TYR A 202 6.07 1.90 -18.74
CA TYR A 202 6.05 2.97 -17.73
C TYR A 202 6.83 2.69 -16.45
N ALA A 203 7.72 1.71 -16.45
CA ALA A 203 8.67 1.61 -15.35
C ALA A 203 9.56 2.86 -15.35
N GLN A 204 9.20 3.80 -14.50
CA GLN A 204 9.87 5.10 -14.45
C GLN A 204 11.36 4.93 -14.13
N PRO A 205 12.26 5.54 -14.92
CA PRO A 205 13.72 5.45 -14.68
C PRO A 205 14.15 5.88 -13.27
N VAL A 206 13.41 6.77 -12.63
CA VAL A 206 13.70 7.31 -11.30
C VAL A 206 13.65 6.24 -10.21
N LEU A 207 12.86 5.18 -10.38
CA LEU A 207 12.73 4.10 -9.42
C LEU A 207 13.72 2.96 -9.63
N TRP A 208 14.54 3.02 -10.67
CA TRP A 208 15.65 2.10 -10.92
C TRP A 208 16.82 2.32 -9.95
N GLY A 209 16.68 3.20 -8.96
CA GLY A 209 17.69 3.51 -7.97
C GLY A 209 18.02 2.31 -7.08
N TRP A 210 18.89 1.40 -7.58
CA TRP A 210 19.64 0.41 -6.83
C TRP A 210 18.87 -0.68 -6.04
N PRO A 211 17.69 -1.20 -6.49
CA PRO A 211 17.16 -2.40 -5.86
C PRO A 211 18.12 -3.58 -6.09
N SER A 212 18.16 -4.51 -5.15
CA SER A 212 18.94 -5.75 -5.33
C SER A 212 18.22 -6.73 -6.26
N LEU A 213 16.93 -6.56 -6.45
CA LEU A 213 16.10 -7.36 -7.34
C LEU A 213 14.90 -6.53 -7.81
N LEU A 214 14.63 -6.58 -9.11
CA LEU A 214 13.39 -6.11 -9.71
C LEU A 214 12.45 -7.29 -9.93
N ARG A 215 11.23 -7.24 -9.40
CA ARG A 215 10.27 -8.33 -9.46
C ARG A 215 8.92 -7.84 -10.00
N GLY A 216 8.26 -8.64 -10.81
CA GLY A 216 6.95 -8.28 -11.39
C GLY A 216 6.19 -9.49 -11.92
N ASP A 217 4.92 -9.26 -12.23
CA ASP A 217 4.02 -10.25 -12.80
C ASP A 217 4.17 -10.41 -14.32
N LEU A 218 3.17 -11.02 -14.95
CA LEU A 218 3.08 -11.24 -16.39
C LEU A 218 3.13 -9.95 -17.24
N ALA A 219 2.71 -8.82 -16.66
CA ALA A 219 2.66 -7.55 -17.38
C ALA A 219 4.05 -6.93 -17.55
N HIS A 220 4.99 -7.28 -16.67
CA HIS A 220 6.33 -6.68 -16.59
C HIS A 220 7.42 -7.51 -17.30
N GLY A 221 7.14 -8.79 -17.62
CA GLY A 221 8.11 -9.68 -18.31
C GLY A 221 8.28 -9.35 -19.80
N SER A 222 8.55 -8.10 -20.14
CA SER A 222 8.74 -7.61 -21.51
C SER A 222 10.21 -7.45 -21.87
N GLU A 223 10.53 -7.50 -23.18
CA GLU A 223 11.89 -7.30 -23.68
C GLU A 223 12.47 -5.95 -23.25
N ASN A 224 11.68 -4.88 -23.33
CA ASN A 224 12.14 -3.54 -22.98
C ASN A 224 12.52 -3.45 -21.50
N MET A 225 11.67 -3.99 -20.61
CA MET A 225 11.93 -4.00 -19.17
C MET A 225 13.21 -4.79 -18.84
N MET A 226 13.39 -5.95 -19.44
CA MET A 226 14.58 -6.78 -19.22
C MET A 226 15.84 -6.10 -19.74
N LYS A 227 15.80 -5.49 -20.94
CA LYS A 227 16.95 -4.73 -21.48
C LYS A 227 17.33 -3.55 -20.61
N GLU A 228 16.36 -2.81 -20.11
CA GLU A 228 16.61 -1.68 -19.21
C GLU A 228 17.25 -2.14 -17.88
N ALA A 229 16.76 -3.25 -17.31
CA ALA A 229 17.36 -3.84 -16.13
C ALA A 229 18.80 -4.33 -16.40
N GLU A 230 19.01 -5.01 -17.53
CA GLU A 230 20.31 -5.51 -17.97
C GLU A 230 21.32 -4.38 -18.21
N ALA A 231 20.89 -3.28 -18.84
CA ALA A 231 21.73 -2.09 -19.06
C ALA A 231 22.21 -1.45 -17.74
N ARG A 232 21.45 -1.63 -16.66
CA ARG A 232 21.77 -1.11 -15.31
C ARG A 232 22.39 -2.14 -14.40
N ASN A 233 22.67 -3.35 -14.88
CA ASN A 233 23.13 -4.49 -14.07
C ASN A 233 22.19 -4.80 -12.90
N LEU A 234 20.90 -4.58 -13.05
CA LEU A 234 19.89 -4.90 -12.05
C LEU A 234 19.36 -6.32 -12.24
N PRO A 235 19.50 -7.21 -11.26
CA PRO A 235 18.83 -8.49 -11.29
C PRO A 235 17.32 -8.34 -11.40
N TYR A 236 16.69 -9.22 -12.18
CA TYR A 236 15.26 -9.24 -12.32
C TYR A 236 14.66 -10.65 -12.23
N LEU A 237 13.38 -10.71 -11.91
CA LEU A 237 12.59 -11.92 -11.82
C LEU A 237 11.14 -11.62 -12.23
N PHE A 238 10.73 -12.11 -13.41
CA PHE A 238 9.39 -11.92 -13.95
C PHE A 238 8.74 -13.23 -14.34
N LYS A 239 7.41 -13.30 -14.22
CA LYS A 239 6.63 -14.38 -14.80
C LYS A 239 6.36 -14.07 -16.27
N LEU A 240 6.48 -15.07 -17.15
CA LEU A 240 6.20 -14.91 -18.57
C LEU A 240 4.74 -15.24 -18.90
N LYS A 241 4.19 -14.49 -19.88
CA LYS A 241 2.89 -14.81 -20.47
C LYS A 241 2.97 -16.14 -21.23
N ARG A 242 1.88 -16.89 -21.22
CA ARG A 242 1.73 -18.15 -21.98
C ARG A 242 1.64 -17.88 -23.49
N SER A 243 2.71 -17.39 -24.09
CA SER A 243 2.86 -17.26 -25.54
C SER A 243 3.11 -18.62 -26.19
N PRO A 244 2.94 -18.77 -27.54
CA PRO A 244 3.24 -20.04 -28.23
C PRO A 244 4.64 -20.58 -27.93
N GLY A 245 5.66 -19.71 -27.85
CA GLY A 245 7.03 -20.12 -27.52
C GLY A 245 7.16 -20.61 -26.07
N VAL A 246 6.46 -19.99 -25.13
CA VAL A 246 6.42 -20.44 -23.72
C VAL A 246 5.68 -21.78 -23.59
N LEU A 247 4.57 -21.96 -24.29
CA LEU A 247 3.83 -23.23 -24.31
C LEU A 247 4.64 -24.36 -24.93
N LYS A 248 5.39 -24.09 -26.00
CA LYS A 248 6.31 -25.05 -26.61
C LYS A 248 7.40 -25.48 -25.62
N LEU A 249 8.01 -24.53 -24.89
CA LEU A 249 8.98 -24.85 -23.85
C LEU A 249 8.39 -25.74 -22.76
N ILE A 250 7.19 -25.41 -22.28
CA ILE A 250 6.51 -26.24 -21.24
C ILE A 250 6.28 -27.65 -21.76
N ALA A 251 5.83 -27.82 -23.00
CA ALA A 251 5.61 -29.12 -23.62
C ALA A 251 6.92 -29.93 -23.72
N GLU A 252 8.00 -29.31 -24.20
CA GLU A 252 9.31 -29.96 -24.31
C GLU A 252 9.89 -30.39 -22.96
N LEU A 253 9.68 -29.58 -21.92
CA LEU A 253 10.16 -29.91 -20.58
C LEU A 253 9.23 -30.88 -19.85
N GLY A 254 7.94 -30.81 -20.10
CA GLY A 254 6.92 -31.65 -19.44
C GLY A 254 7.09 -33.15 -19.71
N VAL A 255 7.64 -33.49 -20.90
CA VAL A 255 7.94 -34.91 -21.25
C VAL A 255 9.26 -35.43 -20.68
N ARG A 256 10.05 -34.60 -20.02
CA ARG A 256 11.31 -35.02 -19.38
C ARG A 256 11.05 -35.62 -18.02
N ASP A 257 11.54 -36.82 -17.78
CA ASP A 257 11.42 -37.52 -16.49
C ASP A 257 12.53 -37.12 -15.51
N VAL A 258 13.60 -36.52 -16.00
CA VAL A 258 14.80 -36.12 -15.22
C VAL A 258 15.03 -34.61 -15.24
N GLY A 259 15.79 -34.12 -14.26
CA GLY A 259 16.16 -32.71 -14.16
C GLY A 259 15.23 -31.84 -13.32
N TRP A 260 14.10 -32.39 -12.84
CA TRP A 260 13.19 -31.72 -11.93
C TRP A 260 13.73 -31.73 -10.51
N GLN A 261 14.07 -30.57 -9.98
CA GLN A 261 14.57 -30.34 -8.63
C GLN A 261 13.44 -29.89 -7.71
N ASP A 262 13.68 -29.95 -6.41
CA ASP A 262 12.80 -29.32 -5.43
C ASP A 262 12.77 -27.80 -5.66
N ALA A 263 11.55 -27.25 -5.69
CA ALA A 263 11.32 -25.82 -5.81
C ALA A 263 10.56 -25.25 -4.59
N GLY A 264 10.38 -26.04 -3.52
CA GLY A 264 9.68 -25.72 -2.29
C GLY A 264 8.15 -25.77 -2.42
N GLY A 265 7.43 -25.96 -1.31
CA GLY A 265 5.97 -25.90 -1.30
C GLY A 265 5.27 -26.85 -2.26
N HIS A 266 5.69 -28.13 -2.31
CA HIS A 266 5.20 -29.15 -3.28
C HIS A 266 5.42 -28.81 -4.76
N TRP A 267 6.22 -27.78 -5.05
CA TRP A 267 6.63 -27.45 -6.40
C TRP A 267 7.92 -28.15 -6.77
N ARG A 268 8.01 -28.62 -8.00
CA ARG A 268 9.27 -29.05 -8.62
C ARG A 268 9.62 -28.08 -9.73
N GLY A 269 10.88 -27.76 -9.90
CA GLY A 269 11.35 -26.82 -10.88
C GLY A 269 12.44 -27.38 -11.75
N ILE A 270 12.55 -26.88 -12.97
CA ILE A 270 13.63 -27.20 -13.88
C ILE A 270 14.20 -25.90 -14.46
N GLU A 271 15.54 -25.85 -14.59
CA GLU A 271 16.22 -24.76 -15.24
C GLU A 271 16.27 -24.98 -16.76
N SER A 272 16.08 -23.91 -17.51
CA SER A 272 16.18 -23.89 -18.96
C SER A 272 16.54 -22.50 -19.44
N SER A 273 16.52 -22.33 -20.75
CA SER A 273 16.67 -21.02 -21.39
C SER A 273 15.69 -20.88 -22.54
N ILE A 274 15.27 -19.65 -22.82
CA ILE A 274 14.33 -19.35 -23.90
C ILE A 274 14.71 -18.05 -24.60
N ARG A 275 14.48 -18.04 -25.90
CA ARG A 275 14.48 -16.82 -26.71
C ARG A 275 13.15 -16.72 -27.44
N LEU A 276 12.30 -15.79 -27.00
CA LEU A 276 11.02 -15.55 -27.64
C LEU A 276 11.17 -14.65 -28.87
N GLN A 277 10.17 -14.65 -29.74
CA GLN A 277 10.12 -13.75 -30.88
C GLN A 277 10.19 -12.30 -30.38
N GLY A 278 11.06 -11.49 -31.00
CA GLY A 278 11.30 -10.11 -30.60
C GLY A 278 12.34 -9.94 -29.48
N TRP A 279 12.85 -11.03 -28.90
CA TRP A 279 13.91 -10.95 -27.92
C TRP A 279 15.29 -10.87 -28.57
N SER A 280 16.12 -9.96 -28.06
CA SER A 280 17.48 -9.75 -28.55
C SER A 280 18.43 -10.92 -28.26
N ARG A 281 18.18 -11.66 -27.16
CA ARG A 281 19.04 -12.75 -26.68
C ARG A 281 18.29 -13.88 -25.98
N LEU A 282 18.97 -15.00 -25.82
CA LEU A 282 18.56 -16.12 -24.99
C LEU A 282 18.64 -15.70 -23.50
N ARG A 283 17.60 -16.04 -22.72
CA ARG A 283 17.55 -15.74 -21.27
C ARG A 283 17.25 -16.97 -20.46
N ARG A 284 17.84 -17.03 -19.27
CA ARG A 284 17.62 -18.06 -18.27
C ARG A 284 16.17 -18.05 -17.79
N VAL A 285 15.56 -19.22 -17.69
CA VAL A 285 14.25 -19.40 -17.09
C VAL A 285 14.25 -20.56 -16.11
N ILE A 286 13.45 -20.40 -15.07
CA ILE A 286 13.05 -21.49 -14.18
C ILE A 286 11.60 -21.81 -14.47
N VAL A 287 11.32 -23.10 -14.65
CA VAL A 287 9.95 -23.58 -14.91
C VAL A 287 9.49 -24.40 -13.71
N PRO A 288 8.83 -23.79 -12.71
CA PRO A 288 8.20 -24.52 -11.64
C PRO A 288 6.92 -25.22 -12.12
N ARG A 289 6.68 -26.44 -11.63
CA ARG A 289 5.43 -27.17 -11.83
C ARG A 289 4.90 -27.72 -10.50
N ARG A 290 3.58 -27.81 -10.39
CA ARG A 290 2.88 -28.44 -9.27
C ARG A 290 1.80 -29.37 -9.80
N LYS A 291 1.62 -30.54 -9.17
CA LYS A 291 0.54 -31.47 -9.52
C LYS A 291 -0.81 -30.84 -9.20
N VAL A 292 -1.76 -30.89 -10.15
CA VAL A 292 -3.12 -30.38 -9.95
C VAL A 292 -3.84 -31.27 -8.92
N GLY A 293 -4.52 -30.66 -7.95
CA GLY A 293 -5.18 -31.35 -6.84
C GLY A 293 -4.30 -31.52 -5.59
N THR A 294 -3.04 -31.09 -5.61
CA THR A 294 -2.23 -30.98 -4.39
C THR A 294 -2.75 -29.84 -3.51
N PRO A 295 -3.10 -30.09 -2.24
CA PRO A 295 -3.58 -29.02 -1.35
C PRO A 295 -2.51 -27.92 -1.20
N PRO A 296 -2.91 -26.64 -1.05
CA PRO A 296 -1.98 -25.58 -0.70
C PRO A 296 -1.41 -25.82 0.70
N GLU A 297 -0.15 -25.50 0.92
CA GLU A 297 0.53 -25.63 2.23
C GLU A 297 0.01 -24.68 3.31
N ARG A 298 -0.65 -23.59 2.90
CA ARG A 298 -1.23 -22.60 3.80
C ARG A 298 -2.60 -22.15 3.29
N PHE A 299 -3.48 -21.81 4.23
CA PHE A 299 -4.79 -21.20 3.93
C PHE A 299 -4.68 -19.87 3.15
N GLU A 300 -3.52 -19.25 3.18
CA GLU A 300 -3.20 -18.00 2.47
C GLU A 300 -3.06 -18.17 0.95
N ASP A 301 -2.89 -19.40 0.47
CA ASP A 301 -2.87 -19.71 -0.97
C ASP A 301 -4.29 -19.85 -1.58
N LEU A 302 -5.34 -19.70 -0.76
CA LEU A 302 -6.75 -19.82 -1.13
C LEU A 302 -7.43 -18.45 -1.24
N GLU A 303 -6.79 -17.45 -1.82
CA GLU A 303 -7.48 -16.18 -2.12
C GLU A 303 -8.55 -16.40 -3.21
N PRO A 304 -9.85 -16.14 -2.89
CA PRO A 304 -10.91 -16.13 -3.90
C PRO A 304 -10.75 -14.85 -4.74
N GLY A 305 -10.19 -15.00 -5.91
CA GLY A 305 -9.94 -13.90 -6.87
C GLY A 305 -8.67 -14.07 -7.67
N ASN A 306 -7.76 -14.91 -7.28
CA ASN A 306 -6.62 -15.35 -8.08
C ASN A 306 -6.93 -16.61 -8.90
N GLU A 307 -8.20 -16.86 -9.15
CA GLU A 307 -8.62 -17.57 -10.34
C GLU A 307 -8.25 -16.71 -11.55
N GLN A 308 -6.96 -16.56 -11.80
CA GLN A 308 -6.51 -16.46 -13.18
C GLN A 308 -7.12 -17.70 -13.82
N MET A 309 -8.25 -17.47 -14.53
CA MET A 309 -9.01 -18.49 -15.22
C MET A 309 -8.02 -19.52 -15.74
N ALA A 310 -7.91 -20.64 -15.05
CA ALA A 310 -7.45 -21.85 -15.66
C ALA A 310 -8.43 -22.05 -16.81
N LEU A 311 -8.04 -21.62 -18.00
CA LEU A 311 -8.82 -21.93 -19.20
C LEU A 311 -8.96 -23.44 -19.18
N PRO A 312 -10.19 -23.97 -19.05
CA PRO A 312 -10.41 -25.42 -19.04
C PRO A 312 -9.75 -25.98 -20.31
N GLY A 313 -8.80 -26.88 -20.17
CA GLY A 313 -8.13 -27.56 -21.29
C GLY A 313 -6.65 -27.23 -21.50
N LEU A 314 -5.98 -26.43 -20.67
CA LEU A 314 -4.53 -26.16 -20.78
C LEU A 314 -3.68 -26.77 -19.65
N GLU A 315 -4.21 -27.80 -19.01
CA GLU A 315 -3.43 -28.65 -18.10
C GLU A 315 -2.65 -29.66 -18.93
N TRP A 316 -1.32 -29.62 -18.83
CA TRP A 316 -0.47 -30.60 -19.48
C TRP A 316 -0.52 -31.91 -18.68
N GLN A 317 -0.85 -33.00 -19.39
CA GLN A 317 -0.69 -34.35 -18.86
C GLN A 317 0.74 -34.82 -19.18
N ASP A 318 1.37 -35.41 -18.18
CA ASP A 318 2.62 -36.15 -18.40
C ASP A 318 2.34 -37.51 -19.10
N ARG A 319 3.40 -38.28 -19.34
CA ARG A 319 3.27 -39.61 -19.93
C ARG A 319 2.45 -40.63 -19.09
N GLN A 320 2.24 -40.30 -17.82
CA GLN A 320 1.47 -41.10 -16.86
C GLN A 320 0.04 -40.58 -16.71
N GLY A 321 -0.39 -39.58 -17.47
CA GLY A 321 -1.74 -39.00 -17.42
C GLY A 321 -1.93 -38.00 -16.26
N GLU A 322 -0.88 -37.65 -15.55
CA GLU A 322 -0.93 -36.68 -14.47
C GLU A 322 -0.95 -35.23 -14.97
N ARG A 323 -1.81 -34.41 -14.35
CA ARG A 323 -1.98 -33.02 -14.72
C ARG A 323 -1.13 -32.11 -13.85
N TYR A 324 -0.40 -31.17 -14.48
CA TYR A 324 0.45 -30.22 -13.81
C TYR A 324 0.11 -28.77 -14.19
N GLU A 325 0.11 -27.93 -13.20
CA GLU A 325 0.17 -26.48 -13.34
C GLU A 325 1.63 -26.06 -13.55
N HIS A 326 1.88 -25.17 -14.50
CA HIS A 326 3.22 -24.65 -14.80
C HIS A 326 3.27 -23.13 -14.78
N ALA A 327 4.38 -22.58 -14.31
CA ALA A 327 4.76 -21.19 -14.54
C ALA A 327 6.12 -21.14 -15.25
N VAL A 328 6.43 -20.04 -15.91
CA VAL A 328 7.77 -19.79 -16.48
C VAL A 328 8.28 -18.48 -15.94
N LEU A 329 9.37 -18.54 -15.20
CA LEU A 329 10.00 -17.41 -14.54
C LEU A 329 11.28 -17.06 -15.29
N VAL A 330 11.36 -15.87 -15.87
CA VAL A 330 12.58 -15.36 -16.50
C VAL A 330 13.38 -14.57 -15.48
N THR A 331 14.70 -14.79 -15.47
CA THR A 331 15.60 -14.12 -14.51
C THR A 331 16.98 -13.88 -15.10
N SER A 332 17.61 -12.78 -14.71
CA SER A 332 19.02 -12.52 -14.95
C SER A 332 19.93 -13.06 -13.83
N TRP A 333 19.38 -13.64 -12.78
CA TRP A 333 20.12 -14.12 -11.60
C TRP A 333 20.79 -15.45 -11.88
N ALA A 334 22.03 -15.43 -12.37
CA ALA A 334 22.74 -16.62 -12.87
C ALA A 334 23.10 -17.63 -11.76
N GLU A 335 23.48 -17.15 -10.58
CA GLU A 335 24.05 -17.98 -9.51
C GLU A 335 23.04 -18.56 -8.51
N ARG A 336 21.75 -18.24 -8.65
CA ARG A 336 20.74 -18.72 -7.71
C ARG A 336 20.16 -20.06 -8.14
N SER A 337 19.94 -20.94 -7.16
CA SER A 337 19.33 -22.26 -7.39
C SER A 337 17.87 -22.14 -7.86
N VAL A 338 17.36 -23.22 -8.43
CA VAL A 338 15.94 -23.35 -8.81
C VAL A 338 15.02 -23.08 -7.62
N LEU A 339 15.34 -23.65 -6.46
CA LEU A 339 14.60 -23.44 -5.21
C LEU A 339 14.57 -21.95 -4.82
N ALA A 340 15.73 -21.29 -4.81
CA ALA A 340 15.84 -19.88 -4.41
C ALA A 340 15.03 -18.94 -5.33
N VAL A 341 15.09 -19.14 -6.65
CA VAL A 341 14.35 -18.34 -7.61
C VAL A 341 12.84 -18.58 -7.49
N ALA A 342 12.42 -19.84 -7.37
CA ALA A 342 11.01 -20.19 -7.22
C ALA A 342 10.43 -19.65 -5.91
N GLN A 343 11.17 -19.76 -4.79
CA GLN A 343 10.76 -19.20 -3.50
C GLN A 343 10.68 -17.68 -3.56
N MET A 344 11.69 -17.03 -4.13
CA MET A 344 11.72 -15.57 -4.29
C MET A 344 10.52 -15.07 -5.10
N TYR A 345 10.06 -15.84 -6.08
CA TYR A 345 8.85 -15.47 -6.82
C TYR A 345 7.58 -15.67 -5.99
N ARG A 346 7.48 -16.75 -5.20
CA ARG A 346 6.33 -16.97 -4.31
C ARG A 346 6.21 -15.89 -3.24
N ASP A 347 7.32 -15.40 -2.71
CA ASP A 347 7.34 -14.29 -1.74
C ASP A 347 6.77 -12.99 -2.32
N ARG A 348 6.47 -12.94 -3.63
CA ARG A 348 5.73 -11.85 -4.26
C ARG A 348 4.27 -11.78 -3.78
N ALA A 349 3.72 -12.84 -3.23
CA ALA A 349 2.39 -12.82 -2.58
C ALA A 349 2.28 -11.70 -1.53
N ASP A 350 3.38 -11.37 -0.87
CA ASP A 350 3.45 -10.24 0.05
C ASP A 350 3.18 -8.87 -0.62
N ALA A 351 3.57 -8.70 -1.89
CA ALA A 351 3.24 -7.50 -2.66
C ALA A 351 1.77 -7.50 -3.08
N GLU A 352 1.24 -8.66 -3.46
CA GLU A 352 -0.16 -8.82 -3.85
C GLU A 352 -1.10 -8.51 -2.69
N ASN A 353 -0.81 -9.01 -1.49
CA ASN A 353 -1.57 -8.72 -0.28
C ASN A 353 -1.52 -7.21 0.07
N MET A 354 -0.36 -6.59 -0.05
CA MET A 354 -0.21 -5.15 0.19
C MET A 354 -0.99 -4.33 -0.84
N PHE A 355 -0.98 -4.77 -2.10
CA PHE A 355 -1.71 -4.14 -3.18
C PHE A 355 -3.23 -4.26 -2.98
N ASP A 356 -3.70 -5.42 -2.53
CA ASP A 356 -5.10 -5.64 -2.17
C ASP A 356 -5.54 -4.77 -0.99
N GLU A 357 -4.71 -4.66 0.05
CA GLU A 357 -4.95 -3.76 1.17
C GLU A 357 -5.12 -2.30 0.71
N LEU A 358 -4.23 -1.81 -0.17
CA LEU A 358 -4.31 -0.45 -0.73
C LEU A 358 -5.63 -0.22 -1.45
N LYS A 359 -6.08 -1.15 -2.30
CA LYS A 359 -7.33 -1.04 -3.05
C LYS A 359 -8.55 -1.11 -2.15
N ASN A 360 -8.61 -2.10 -1.29
CA ASN A 360 -9.83 -2.47 -0.59
C ASN A 360 -10.00 -1.75 0.74
N GLN A 361 -8.90 -1.41 1.42
CA GLN A 361 -8.94 -0.84 2.76
C GLN A 361 -8.54 0.65 2.82
N TRP A 362 -7.78 1.15 1.83
CA TRP A 362 -7.29 2.54 1.81
C TRP A 362 -7.97 3.43 0.77
N GLY A 363 -8.82 2.85 -0.08
CA GLY A 363 -9.49 3.61 -1.14
C GLY A 363 -8.53 4.16 -2.20
N TRP A 364 -7.43 3.47 -2.46
CA TRP A 364 -6.37 3.90 -3.37
C TRP A 364 -6.86 4.21 -4.79
N THR A 365 -7.79 3.43 -5.33
CA THR A 365 -8.43 3.72 -6.60
C THR A 365 -9.72 4.56 -6.44
N GLY A 366 -9.94 5.12 -5.27
CA GLY A 366 -11.06 5.99 -4.92
C GLY A 366 -10.83 7.46 -5.28
N TYR A 367 -11.61 8.35 -4.67
CA TYR A 367 -11.51 9.81 -4.80
C TYR A 367 -11.45 10.32 -6.25
N THR A 368 -12.11 9.61 -7.17
CA THR A 368 -12.06 9.92 -8.59
C THR A 368 -12.79 11.21 -8.94
N THR A 369 -12.18 11.99 -9.82
CA THR A 369 -12.71 13.19 -10.42
C THR A 369 -12.69 13.05 -11.95
N ARG A 370 -13.15 14.09 -12.69
CA ARG A 370 -12.94 14.15 -14.15
C ARG A 370 -11.48 14.33 -14.52
N ASP A 371 -10.76 15.06 -13.71
CA ASP A 371 -9.38 15.47 -13.88
C ASP A 371 -8.41 14.33 -13.52
N HIS A 372 -7.60 13.95 -14.46
CA HIS A 372 -6.62 12.88 -14.33
C HIS A 372 -5.53 13.23 -13.31
N LYS A 373 -5.00 14.46 -13.32
CA LYS A 373 -3.94 14.91 -12.41
C LYS A 373 -4.38 14.86 -10.94
N ARG A 374 -5.65 15.20 -10.66
CA ARG A 374 -6.20 15.06 -9.30
C ARG A 374 -6.39 13.60 -8.88
N SER A 375 -6.69 12.71 -9.80
CA SER A 375 -6.74 11.26 -9.51
C SER A 375 -5.36 10.73 -9.14
N GLN A 376 -4.32 11.18 -9.83
CA GLN A 376 -2.92 10.88 -9.55
C GLN A 376 -2.46 11.45 -8.22
N LEU A 377 -2.77 12.74 -7.95
CA LEU A 377 -2.53 13.39 -6.66
C LEU A 377 -3.10 12.56 -5.50
N MET A 378 -4.36 12.17 -5.60
CA MET A 378 -5.02 11.41 -4.53
C MET A 378 -4.44 10.00 -4.36
N ALA A 379 -4.09 9.32 -5.43
CA ALA A 379 -3.45 8.00 -5.35
C ALA A 379 -2.12 8.06 -4.57
N ARG A 380 -1.31 9.11 -4.78
CA ARG A 380 -0.06 9.34 -4.05
C ARG A 380 -0.28 9.77 -2.61
N ILE A 381 -1.28 10.60 -2.33
CA ILE A 381 -1.65 10.94 -0.94
C ILE A 381 -2.07 9.69 -0.17
N VAL A 382 -2.87 8.82 -0.77
CA VAL A 382 -3.26 7.55 -0.14
C VAL A 382 -2.02 6.69 0.16
N ALA A 383 -1.10 6.58 -0.79
CA ALA A 383 0.15 5.84 -0.61
C ALA A 383 1.02 6.41 0.53
N LEU A 384 1.13 7.73 0.62
CA LEU A 384 1.88 8.41 1.69
C LEU A 384 1.26 8.14 3.06
N VAL A 385 -0.06 8.29 3.20
CA VAL A 385 -0.79 8.04 4.45
C VAL A 385 -0.71 6.57 4.84
N PHE A 386 -0.80 5.66 3.87
CA PHE A 386 -0.57 4.23 4.09
C PHE A 386 0.81 3.97 4.69
N ASN A 387 1.86 4.54 4.11
CA ASN A 387 3.21 4.40 4.61
C ASN A 387 3.35 4.89 6.04
N TRP A 388 2.86 6.08 6.35
CA TRP A 388 2.91 6.64 7.70
C TRP A 388 2.18 5.76 8.72
N TRP A 389 1.00 5.27 8.36
CA TRP A 389 0.23 4.36 9.21
C TRP A 389 0.93 3.02 9.39
N SER A 390 1.46 2.42 8.32
CA SER A 390 2.22 1.17 8.36
C SER A 390 3.44 1.28 9.29
N ILE A 391 4.17 2.40 9.22
CA ILE A 391 5.33 2.64 10.09
C ILE A 391 4.89 2.84 11.54
N PHE A 392 3.85 3.64 11.81
CA PHE A 392 3.32 3.86 13.14
C PHE A 392 2.86 2.56 13.81
N THR A 393 2.07 1.74 13.12
CA THR A 393 1.55 0.50 13.70
C THR A 393 2.62 -0.52 14.04
N ARG A 394 3.76 -0.52 13.32
CA ARG A 394 4.93 -1.35 13.64
C ARG A 394 5.54 -1.02 15.00
N MET A 395 5.45 0.22 15.48
CA MET A 395 5.88 0.57 16.83
C MET A 395 5.10 -0.21 17.90
N ALA A 396 3.81 -0.47 17.65
CA ALA A 396 2.96 -1.27 18.54
C ALA A 396 3.13 -2.78 18.36
N THR A 397 3.35 -3.24 17.11
CA THR A 397 3.29 -4.65 16.72
C THR A 397 4.65 -5.33 16.57
N ARG A 398 5.72 -4.72 17.05
CA ARG A 398 7.10 -5.24 17.01
C ARG A 398 7.55 -5.65 15.60
N ASN A 399 7.56 -4.69 14.70
CA ASN A 399 7.98 -4.82 13.29
C ASN A 399 7.07 -5.65 12.36
N MET A 400 6.00 -6.21 12.84
CA MET A 400 5.07 -6.90 11.96
C MET A 400 4.10 -5.90 11.34
N HIS A 401 4.03 -5.86 10.02
CA HIS A 401 2.94 -5.18 9.34
C HIS A 401 1.61 -5.91 9.64
N ARG A 402 0.58 -5.14 9.92
CA ARG A 402 -0.81 -5.63 10.03
C ARG A 402 -1.71 -4.68 9.27
N GLU A 403 -2.59 -5.25 8.50
CA GLU A 403 -3.53 -4.52 7.65
C GLU A 403 -4.40 -3.51 8.40
N ALA A 404 -4.87 -2.49 7.68
CA ALA A 404 -5.72 -1.45 8.24
C ALA A 404 -7.03 -1.99 8.85
N LEU A 405 -7.61 -3.03 8.27
CA LEU A 405 -8.80 -3.70 8.82
C LEU A 405 -8.58 -4.17 10.27
N THR A 406 -7.38 -4.62 10.59
CA THR A 406 -7.00 -5.08 11.95
C THR A 406 -6.54 -3.92 12.83
N THR A 407 -5.81 -2.94 12.26
CA THR A 407 -5.14 -1.91 13.07
C THR A 407 -6.01 -0.70 13.36
N ARG A 408 -6.92 -0.30 12.48
CA ARG A 408 -7.84 0.82 12.71
C ARG A 408 -8.74 0.62 13.94
N PRO A 409 -9.37 -0.54 14.15
CA PRO A 409 -10.15 -0.78 15.37
C PRO A 409 -9.34 -0.71 16.65
N LEU A 410 -8.00 -0.85 16.57
CA LEU A 410 -7.12 -0.82 17.73
C LEU A 410 -6.52 0.56 18.00
N PHE A 411 -6.14 1.28 16.93
CA PHE A 411 -5.28 2.46 17.03
C PHE A 411 -5.89 3.74 16.45
N LEU A 412 -7.08 3.65 15.86
CA LEU A 412 -7.81 4.80 15.32
C LEU A 412 -9.14 4.99 16.01
N PHE A 413 -9.98 3.95 16.01
CA PHE A 413 -11.34 4.03 16.50
C PHE A 413 -11.42 3.70 17.98
N SER A 414 -11.86 4.68 18.78
CA SER A 414 -12.27 4.50 20.16
C SER A 414 -13.18 5.66 20.55
N LEU A 415 -14.25 5.37 21.27
CA LEU A 415 -15.08 6.42 21.83
C LEU A 415 -14.28 7.17 22.91
N ALA A 416 -14.26 8.48 22.80
CA ALA A 416 -13.59 9.31 23.78
C ALA A 416 -14.35 10.63 23.97
N ARG A 417 -14.25 11.14 25.21
CA ARG A 417 -14.80 12.43 25.61
C ARG A 417 -13.66 13.38 25.93
N LYS A 418 -13.69 14.56 25.30
CA LYS A 418 -12.75 15.63 25.62
C LYS A 418 -13.35 16.51 26.71
N THR A 419 -12.54 16.83 27.70
CA THR A 419 -12.91 17.74 28.80
C THR A 419 -11.76 18.71 29.05
N ARG A 420 -12.06 19.84 29.67
CA ARG A 420 -11.06 20.84 30.07
C ARG A 420 -11.18 21.09 31.58
N SER A 421 -10.05 21.13 32.25
CA SER A 421 -9.93 21.52 33.65
C SER A 421 -8.78 22.53 33.77
N GLY A 422 -9.10 23.76 34.08
CA GLY A 422 -8.13 24.87 34.06
C GLY A 422 -7.50 25.02 32.65
N ASN A 423 -6.18 24.99 32.61
CA ASN A 423 -5.40 25.07 31.35
C ASN A 423 -5.09 23.71 30.72
N GLN A 424 -5.59 22.60 31.30
CA GLN A 424 -5.33 21.26 30.79
C GLN A 424 -6.54 20.69 30.05
N SER A 425 -6.28 20.06 28.93
CA SER A 425 -7.27 19.29 28.16
C SER A 425 -7.06 17.81 28.39
N PHE A 426 -8.13 17.09 28.64
CA PHE A 426 -8.14 15.65 28.86
C PHE A 426 -8.97 14.99 27.76
N LEU A 427 -8.49 13.86 27.24
CA LEU A 427 -9.24 12.99 26.36
C LEU A 427 -9.40 11.63 27.08
N THR A 428 -10.60 11.38 27.56
CA THR A 428 -10.94 10.14 28.26
C THR A 428 -11.46 9.12 27.28
N ILE A 429 -10.68 8.05 27.04
CA ILE A 429 -11.02 6.97 26.11
C ILE A 429 -11.83 5.90 26.88
N GLN A 430 -12.93 5.47 26.28
CA GLN A 430 -13.75 4.39 26.83
C GLN A 430 -13.03 3.06 26.75
N SER A 431 -13.07 2.29 27.83
CA SER A 431 -12.36 1.01 27.96
C SER A 431 -13.29 -0.22 28.08
N MET A 432 -14.56 -0.08 27.68
CA MET A 432 -15.56 -1.16 27.81
C MET A 432 -15.55 -2.17 26.66
N HIS A 433 -14.38 -2.48 26.11
CA HIS A 433 -14.26 -3.52 25.09
C HIS A 433 -13.15 -4.53 25.43
N ALA A 434 -13.30 -5.78 25.00
CA ALA A 434 -12.45 -6.89 25.42
C ALA A 434 -10.92 -6.71 25.18
N LYS A 435 -10.54 -5.83 24.24
CA LYS A 435 -9.13 -5.56 23.90
C LYS A 435 -8.58 -4.28 24.53
N ALA A 436 -9.39 -3.53 25.29
CA ALA A 436 -9.01 -2.20 25.79
C ALA A 436 -7.71 -2.21 26.60
N GLY A 437 -7.56 -3.12 27.54
CA GLY A 437 -6.34 -3.22 28.36
C GLY A 437 -5.08 -3.48 27.53
N LYS A 438 -5.18 -4.36 26.52
CA LYS A 438 -4.06 -4.64 25.60
C LYS A 438 -3.71 -3.41 24.78
N VAL A 439 -4.70 -2.73 24.22
CA VAL A 439 -4.51 -1.51 23.41
C VAL A 439 -3.91 -0.41 24.25
N ALA A 440 -4.46 -0.15 25.44
CA ALA A 440 -3.94 0.86 26.36
C ALA A 440 -2.47 0.61 26.73
N HIS A 441 -2.10 -0.65 27.01
CA HIS A 441 -0.71 -1.02 27.28
C HIS A 441 0.23 -0.77 26.08
N LEU A 442 -0.20 -1.13 24.86
CA LEU A 442 0.58 -0.92 23.65
C LEU A 442 0.78 0.58 23.37
N LEU A 443 -0.28 1.38 23.51
CA LEU A 443 -0.23 2.82 23.27
C LEU A 443 0.60 3.54 24.36
N ALA A 444 0.50 3.12 25.63
CA ALA A 444 1.34 3.65 26.70
C ALA A 444 2.84 3.38 26.46
N ARG A 445 3.19 2.21 25.92
CA ARG A 445 4.57 1.92 25.51
C ARG A 445 5.06 2.87 24.41
N ILE A 446 4.26 3.12 23.39
CA ILE A 446 4.58 4.06 22.31
C ILE A 446 4.77 5.47 22.88
N SER A 447 3.84 5.93 23.71
CA SER A 447 3.95 7.25 24.36
C SER A 447 5.19 7.37 25.26
N GLY A 448 5.50 6.34 26.02
CA GLY A 448 6.73 6.26 26.82
C GLY A 448 8.00 6.31 25.98
N TRP A 449 7.98 5.69 24.79
CA TRP A 449 9.07 5.81 23.82
C TRP A 449 9.20 7.23 23.28
N PHE A 450 8.10 7.88 22.89
CA PHE A 450 8.12 9.26 22.40
C PHE A 450 8.66 10.23 23.44
N LYS A 451 8.30 10.07 24.71
CA LYS A 451 8.85 10.91 25.80
C LYS A 451 10.38 10.84 25.86
N ARG A 452 10.94 9.61 25.86
CA ARG A 452 12.41 9.43 25.85
C ARG A 452 13.05 9.94 24.56
N PHE A 453 12.41 9.67 23.42
CA PHE A 453 12.91 10.08 22.12
C PHE A 453 12.97 11.62 22.01
N LYS A 454 11.96 12.36 22.46
CA LYS A 454 11.95 13.82 22.46
C LYS A 454 13.15 14.40 23.20
N ILE A 455 13.50 13.87 24.35
CA ILE A 455 14.67 14.29 25.15
C ILE A 455 15.96 13.99 24.39
N MET A 456 16.12 12.76 23.91
CA MET A 456 17.31 12.33 23.19
C MET A 456 17.51 13.09 21.87
N ALA A 457 16.42 13.44 21.20
CA ALA A 457 16.42 14.07 19.87
C ALA A 457 16.30 15.60 19.93
N GLU A 458 16.39 16.22 21.09
CA GLU A 458 16.19 17.67 21.25
C GLU A 458 17.13 18.50 20.36
N GLN A 459 18.36 18.07 20.24
CA GLN A 459 19.40 18.74 19.43
C GLN A 459 19.44 18.29 17.96
N LEU A 460 18.62 17.29 17.58
CA LEU A 460 18.60 16.77 16.22
C LEU A 460 17.68 17.58 15.31
N ALA A 461 18.12 17.82 14.07
CA ALA A 461 17.25 18.33 13.00
C ALA A 461 16.12 17.31 12.69
N LEU A 462 14.99 17.76 12.16
CA LEU A 462 13.83 16.91 11.87
C LEU A 462 14.16 15.70 10.98
N SER A 463 14.97 15.90 9.94
CA SER A 463 15.43 14.83 9.06
C SER A 463 16.25 13.76 9.81
N GLN A 464 17.13 14.19 10.71
CA GLN A 464 17.92 13.30 11.56
C GLN A 464 17.03 12.54 12.55
N ARG A 465 16.02 13.21 13.13
CA ARG A 465 15.03 12.56 14.01
C ARG A 465 14.29 11.45 13.29
N TRP A 466 13.87 11.73 12.06
CA TRP A 466 13.19 10.74 11.24
C TRP A 466 14.08 9.52 10.94
N CYS A 467 15.32 9.73 10.54
CA CYS A 467 16.28 8.63 10.31
C CYS A 467 16.49 7.76 11.55
N VAL A 468 16.65 8.37 12.74
CA VAL A 468 16.83 7.63 14.00
C VAL A 468 15.58 6.85 14.34
N MET A 469 14.39 7.46 14.17
CA MET A 469 13.11 6.81 14.41
C MET A 469 12.91 5.59 13.50
N LEU A 470 13.16 5.73 12.20
CA LEU A 470 13.06 4.63 11.24
C LEU A 470 14.03 3.48 11.57
N ARG A 471 15.29 3.79 11.88
CA ARG A 471 16.28 2.77 12.27
C ARG A 471 15.80 1.98 13.50
N TRP A 472 15.21 2.64 14.47
CA TRP A 472 14.68 1.96 15.63
C TRP A 472 13.45 1.10 15.29
N ILE A 473 12.51 1.60 14.49
CA ILE A 473 11.30 0.87 14.08
C ILE A 473 11.66 -0.36 13.23
N PHE A 474 12.67 -0.22 12.39
CA PHE A 474 13.10 -1.29 11.47
C PHE A 474 14.39 -2.01 11.90
N GLN A 475 14.77 -1.91 13.18
CA GLN A 475 16.02 -2.50 13.67
C GLN A 475 16.16 -4.01 13.40
N TYR A 476 15.08 -4.77 13.53
CA TYR A 476 15.07 -6.21 13.24
C TYR A 476 15.14 -6.48 11.73
N PHE A 477 14.43 -5.71 10.94
CA PHE A 477 14.48 -5.77 9.48
C PHE A 477 15.88 -5.52 8.93
N THR A 478 16.59 -4.56 9.49
CA THR A 478 17.98 -4.27 9.08
C THR A 478 18.97 -5.29 9.63
N ALA A 479 18.72 -5.92 10.77
CA ALA A 479 19.55 -6.97 11.34
C ALA A 479 19.43 -8.27 10.54
N GLU A 480 18.23 -8.68 10.15
CA GLU A 480 18.02 -9.86 9.27
C GLU A 480 18.65 -9.66 7.91
N LYS A 481 18.59 -8.45 7.34
CA LYS A 481 19.30 -8.12 6.09
C LYS A 481 20.81 -8.18 6.22
N ARG A 482 21.40 -7.75 7.33
CA ARG A 482 22.84 -7.84 7.59
C ARG A 482 23.32 -9.28 7.72
N SER A 483 22.46 -10.19 8.17
CA SER A 483 22.77 -11.63 8.26
C SER A 483 22.64 -12.37 6.91
N GLY A 484 22.25 -11.68 5.83
CA GLY A 484 22.08 -12.30 4.50
C GLY A 484 20.83 -13.18 4.35
N LYS A 485 20.11 -13.45 5.44
CA LYS A 485 18.97 -14.39 5.45
C LYS A 485 17.80 -14.04 4.54
N LEU A 486 17.65 -12.78 4.13
CA LEU A 486 16.63 -12.36 3.18
C LEU A 486 16.99 -12.64 1.71
N LEU A 487 18.28 -12.88 1.42
CA LEU A 487 18.76 -13.18 0.09
C LEU A 487 19.36 -14.60 -0.01
N GLU A 488 19.71 -15.19 1.11
CA GLU A 488 20.00 -16.60 1.25
C GLU A 488 18.68 -17.29 1.59
N GLY A 489 18.00 -17.80 0.58
CA GLY A 489 16.97 -18.81 0.83
C GLY A 489 17.62 -19.83 1.76
N THR A 490 17.01 -20.04 2.93
CA THR A 490 17.40 -21.08 3.89
C THR A 490 17.90 -22.33 3.16
N ALA A 491 19.17 -22.66 3.39
CA ALA A 491 19.75 -23.92 2.94
C ALA A 491 18.95 -25.10 3.53
#